data_4a6010395569f6df676559dd9989fb5c
#
_entry.id   4a6010395569f6df676559dd9989fb5c
#
_cell.length_a   1.000
_cell.length_b   1.000
_cell.length_c   1.000
_cell.angle_alpha   90.00
_cell.angle_beta   90.00
_cell.angle_gamma   90.00
#
_symmetry.space_group_name_H-M   'P 1'
#
loop_
_entity.id
_entity.type
_entity.pdbx_description
1 polymer ?
#
loop_
_entity_poly.entity_id
_entity_poly.type
_entity_poly.pdbx_seq_one_letter_code
_entity_poly.pdbx_strand_id
1 'polypeptide(L)'
;MTHSIRTRLNYIFGLAILIIASMPALCFAAEETAKKPALYATGFSVLPPLIAIVLALITKEVYSSLFIGVFAGAVLYAGANFSGIMNHLLQDGIIASLSSAGNVGILIFLVILGMFVAMMNLSGGSAAFGEWASTKVKSRKHAQFTTILLGILIFVDDYFNCLTVGSVMKPLSDKFNISRAKLAYLIDATAAPVCIIAPISSWAAAVSGFVQGQNGLTIFIRAIPYNFYALFTIVMMFAIVAMNFDYSKMAIYEKNAIENGDLLTVHENLSSQDEEISQNHNGHVADLIVPVIVLIICCLMGMIYTGGFFSGTSFVDAFAGCDAAASLSLGSLVALLITIVYYCARRVLTFRECMDCVPEGFKQMVSPILVLTLAWSLKCMTDSLGLAPFVAGMVEKMPASWMALIPAVLFVISCALGFASGTSWGTFGILIPIALAITASRPDMMIPVISACMAGGVCGDHCSPISDTTIMASAGAGCNHISHVETQLPYALTVLVISTISYVVVGFTKSVIPGLIVGVVLLFLFLNMMKKRQARMNMVANAEA
;
A
#
# COMPACT_ATOMS: atom_id res chain seq x y z
N MET A 1 -31.52 1.18 8.89
CA MET A 1 -30.32 1.38 8.09
C MET A 1 -30.32 0.65 6.74
N THR A 2 -31.03 -0.46 6.59
CA THR A 2 -31.11 -1.31 5.39
C THR A 2 -31.93 -0.74 4.22
N HIS A 3 -32.91 0.15 4.45
CA HIS A 3 -33.76 0.71 3.38
C HIS A 3 -33.04 1.79 2.57
N SER A 4 -32.20 2.61 3.19
CA SER A 4 -31.45 3.69 2.51
C SER A 4 -30.34 3.15 1.59
N ILE A 5 -29.71 2.04 1.96
CA ILE A 5 -28.64 1.41 1.15
C ILE A 5 -29.25 0.76 -0.10
N ARG A 6 -30.38 0.08 0.05
CA ARG A 6 -31.08 -0.56 -1.09
C ARG A 6 -31.59 0.47 -2.10
N THR A 7 -32.06 1.61 -1.63
CA THR A 7 -32.52 2.71 -2.49
C THR A 7 -31.34 3.35 -3.23
N ARG A 8 -30.20 3.55 -2.59
CA ARG A 8 -28.97 4.06 -3.24
C ARG A 8 -28.41 3.06 -4.26
N LEU A 9 -28.41 1.77 -3.96
CA LEU A 9 -27.98 0.74 -4.92
C LEU A 9 -28.88 0.72 -6.17
N ASN A 10 -30.20 0.83 -6.00
CA ASN A 10 -31.13 0.88 -7.13
C ASN A 10 -30.95 2.15 -7.98
N TYR A 11 -30.60 3.30 -7.38
CA TYR A 11 -30.28 4.52 -8.12
C TYR A 11 -28.95 4.38 -8.88
N ILE A 12 -27.93 3.76 -8.29
CA ILE A 12 -26.62 3.53 -8.93
C ILE A 12 -26.78 2.53 -10.08
N PHE A 13 -27.53 1.44 -9.88
CA PHE A 13 -27.85 0.48 -10.95
C PHE A 13 -28.68 1.12 -12.07
N GLY A 14 -29.66 1.95 -11.71
CA GLY A 14 -30.45 2.72 -12.66
C GLY A 14 -29.63 3.73 -13.45
N LEU A 15 -28.68 4.42 -12.79
CA LEU A 15 -27.78 5.38 -13.43
C LEU A 15 -26.77 4.68 -14.35
N ALA A 16 -26.22 3.56 -13.94
CA ALA A 16 -25.33 2.73 -14.76
C ALA A 16 -26.05 2.18 -16.00
N ILE A 17 -27.29 1.71 -15.85
CA ILE A 17 -28.13 1.26 -16.98
C ILE A 17 -28.49 2.45 -17.88
N LEU A 18 -28.76 3.64 -17.32
CA LEU A 18 -29.08 4.83 -18.11
C LEU A 18 -27.87 5.33 -18.89
N ILE A 19 -26.66 5.28 -18.31
CA ILE A 19 -25.41 5.62 -18.99
C ILE A 19 -25.13 4.62 -20.11
N ILE A 20 -25.35 3.33 -19.90
CA ILE A 20 -25.21 2.28 -20.91
C ILE A 20 -26.28 2.41 -22.00
N ALA A 21 -27.52 2.77 -21.65
CA ALA A 21 -28.65 2.94 -22.58
C ALA A 21 -28.59 4.29 -23.34
N SER A 22 -27.91 5.31 -22.82
CA SER A 22 -27.73 6.60 -23.50
C SER A 22 -26.53 6.63 -24.45
N MET A 23 -25.74 5.56 -24.55
CA MET A 23 -24.70 5.43 -25.57
C MET A 23 -25.38 5.30 -26.94
N PRO A 24 -25.16 6.25 -27.89
CA PRO A 24 -25.76 6.15 -29.21
C PRO A 24 -25.31 4.85 -29.87
N ALA A 25 -26.31 4.11 -30.41
CA ALA A 25 -26.10 2.89 -31.18
C ALA A 25 -25.29 3.23 -32.46
N LEU A 26 -23.99 3.31 -32.36
CA LEU A 26 -23.07 3.37 -33.51
C LEU A 26 -22.92 1.93 -34.02
N CYS A 27 -23.90 1.49 -34.80
CA CYS A 27 -23.77 0.30 -35.62
C CYS A 27 -22.76 0.56 -36.75
N PHE A 28 -21.54 0.00 -36.60
CA PHE A 28 -20.69 -0.28 -37.74
C PHE A 28 -20.27 -1.74 -37.68
N ALA A 29 -20.83 -2.52 -38.64
CA ALA A 29 -20.28 -3.81 -38.99
C ALA A 29 -18.89 -3.54 -39.63
N ALA A 30 -17.82 -4.08 -39.05
CA ALA A 30 -16.50 -4.02 -39.62
C ALA A 30 -15.86 -5.40 -39.63
N GLU A 31 -15.41 -5.79 -40.81
CA GLU A 31 -14.59 -6.97 -41.10
C GLU A 31 -13.30 -6.98 -40.29
N GLU A 32 -12.85 -8.19 -39.92
CA GLU A 32 -11.59 -8.48 -39.24
C GLU A 32 -10.37 -8.09 -40.08
N THR A 33 -9.95 -6.88 -39.97
CA THR A 33 -8.55 -6.47 -40.17
C THR A 33 -8.18 -5.62 -38.98
N ALA A 34 -6.95 -5.74 -38.47
CA ALA A 34 -6.41 -5.05 -37.28
C ALA A 34 -6.53 -3.52 -37.36
N LYS A 35 -7.75 -2.99 -37.44
CA LYS A 35 -8.05 -1.57 -37.45
C LYS A 35 -8.15 -1.09 -36.01
N LYS A 36 -7.41 -0.04 -35.72
CA LYS A 36 -7.56 0.70 -34.47
C LYS A 36 -9.03 1.03 -34.25
N PRO A 37 -9.58 0.91 -33.03
CA PRO A 37 -10.98 1.22 -32.75
C PRO A 37 -11.28 2.67 -33.13
N ALA A 38 -12.55 2.96 -33.46
CA ALA A 38 -12.97 4.29 -33.91
C ALA A 38 -12.64 5.40 -32.90
N LEU A 39 -12.57 5.06 -31.61
CA LEU A 39 -12.29 5.97 -30.50
C LEU A 39 -10.80 5.99 -30.08
N TYR A 40 -9.90 5.37 -30.87
CA TYR A 40 -8.49 5.29 -30.56
C TYR A 40 -7.84 6.68 -30.42
N ALA A 41 -7.06 6.86 -29.35
CA ALA A 41 -6.34 8.09 -29.03
C ALA A 41 -7.23 9.35 -28.98
N THR A 42 -8.47 9.20 -28.54
CA THR A 42 -9.43 10.28 -28.29
C THR A 42 -9.65 10.47 -26.79
N GLY A 43 -10.40 11.51 -26.37
CA GLY A 43 -10.79 11.73 -24.97
C GLY A 43 -11.55 10.54 -24.35
N PHE A 44 -12.16 9.69 -25.16
CA PHE A 44 -12.82 8.48 -24.70
C PHE A 44 -11.86 7.43 -24.11
N SER A 45 -10.57 7.46 -24.47
CA SER A 45 -9.56 6.56 -23.91
C SER A 45 -9.33 6.77 -22.40
N VAL A 46 -9.71 7.95 -21.86
CA VAL A 46 -9.61 8.27 -20.42
C VAL A 46 -10.82 7.76 -19.63
N LEU A 47 -11.95 7.45 -20.30
CA LEU A 47 -13.20 7.09 -19.60
C LEU A 47 -13.09 5.81 -18.74
N PRO A 48 -12.47 4.70 -19.17
CA PRO A 48 -12.39 3.48 -18.36
C PRO A 48 -11.76 3.73 -16.98
N PRO A 49 -10.57 4.31 -16.85
CA PRO A 49 -9.99 4.61 -15.54
C PRO A 49 -10.76 5.72 -14.81
N LEU A 50 -11.34 6.70 -15.50
CA LEU A 50 -12.15 7.74 -14.87
C LEU A 50 -13.43 7.17 -14.26
N ILE A 51 -14.10 6.23 -14.92
CA ILE A 51 -15.27 5.52 -14.39
C ILE A 51 -14.86 4.72 -13.14
N ALA A 52 -13.73 3.98 -13.20
CA ALA A 52 -13.22 3.25 -12.04
C ALA A 52 -12.96 4.20 -10.85
N ILE A 53 -12.31 5.35 -11.07
CA ILE A 53 -12.04 6.36 -10.04
C ILE A 53 -13.34 6.90 -9.43
N VAL A 54 -14.26 7.36 -10.28
CA VAL A 54 -15.53 7.97 -9.81
C VAL A 54 -16.37 6.96 -9.04
N LEU A 55 -16.45 5.72 -9.52
CA LEU A 55 -17.18 4.67 -8.81
C LEU A 55 -16.50 4.32 -7.49
N ALA A 56 -15.19 4.19 -7.43
CA ALA A 56 -14.46 3.92 -6.19
C ALA A 56 -14.68 5.02 -5.15
N LEU A 57 -14.69 6.29 -5.56
CA LEU A 57 -14.99 7.44 -4.69
C LEU A 57 -16.43 7.42 -4.14
N ILE A 58 -17.40 6.98 -4.95
CA ILE A 58 -18.83 6.98 -4.56
C ILE A 58 -19.19 5.73 -3.76
N THR A 59 -18.77 4.54 -4.24
CA THR A 59 -19.16 3.25 -3.66
C THR A 59 -18.28 2.84 -2.50
N LYS A 60 -17.06 3.37 -2.42
CA LYS A 60 -15.99 2.96 -1.50
C LYS A 60 -15.66 1.47 -1.64
N GLU A 61 -15.76 0.94 -2.86
CA GLU A 61 -15.52 -0.44 -3.20
C GLU A 61 -14.69 -0.51 -4.49
N VAL A 62 -13.54 -1.19 -4.45
CA VAL A 62 -12.54 -1.16 -5.51
C VAL A 62 -12.77 -2.24 -6.58
N TYR A 63 -13.22 -3.44 -6.19
CA TYR A 63 -13.32 -4.56 -7.14
C TYR A 63 -14.38 -4.31 -8.21
N SER A 64 -15.59 -3.94 -7.79
CA SER A 64 -16.68 -3.60 -8.73
C SER A 64 -16.34 -2.37 -9.55
N SER A 65 -15.66 -1.38 -8.96
CA SER A 65 -15.26 -0.16 -9.65
C SER A 65 -14.25 -0.43 -10.75
N LEU A 66 -13.21 -1.22 -10.46
CA LEU A 66 -12.25 -1.68 -11.46
C LEU A 66 -12.92 -2.51 -12.55
N PHE A 67 -13.77 -3.49 -12.17
CA PHE A 67 -14.47 -4.35 -13.13
C PHE A 67 -15.37 -3.55 -14.08
N ILE A 68 -16.14 -2.58 -13.57
CA ILE A 68 -16.98 -1.70 -14.39
C ILE A 68 -16.11 -0.83 -15.31
N GLY A 69 -14.95 -0.36 -14.84
CA GLY A 69 -13.98 0.33 -15.68
C GLY A 69 -13.47 -0.54 -16.84
N VAL A 70 -13.10 -1.79 -16.54
CA VAL A 70 -12.68 -2.78 -17.56
C VAL A 70 -13.81 -3.03 -18.57
N PHE A 71 -15.04 -3.27 -18.08
CA PHE A 71 -16.21 -3.49 -18.94
C PHE A 71 -16.50 -2.27 -19.84
N ALA A 72 -16.45 -1.06 -19.28
CA ALA A 72 -16.62 0.16 -20.07
C ALA A 72 -15.54 0.31 -21.16
N GLY A 73 -14.29 -0.06 -20.87
CA GLY A 73 -13.23 -0.11 -21.85
C GLY A 73 -13.52 -1.08 -23.00
N ALA A 74 -13.97 -2.29 -22.68
CA ALA A 74 -14.35 -3.29 -23.68
C ALA A 74 -15.53 -2.83 -24.57
N VAL A 75 -16.52 -2.14 -23.97
CA VAL A 75 -17.64 -1.53 -24.71
C VAL A 75 -17.15 -0.44 -25.66
N LEU A 76 -16.29 0.45 -25.20
CA LEU A 76 -15.72 1.53 -26.04
C LEU A 76 -14.84 0.99 -27.19
N TYR A 77 -14.17 -0.14 -26.96
CA TYR A 77 -13.35 -0.81 -27.96
C TYR A 77 -14.18 -1.50 -29.05
N ALA A 78 -15.15 -2.32 -28.64
CA ALA A 78 -15.93 -3.18 -29.52
C ALA A 78 -17.24 -2.54 -30.04
N GLY A 79 -17.64 -1.38 -29.50
CA GLY A 79 -18.93 -0.74 -29.81
C GLY A 79 -20.12 -1.59 -29.40
N ALA A 80 -21.12 -1.71 -30.28
CA ALA A 80 -22.35 -2.48 -30.01
C ALA A 80 -22.21 -4.00 -30.24
N ASN A 81 -21.02 -4.50 -30.55
CA ASN A 81 -20.79 -5.93 -30.81
C ASN A 81 -20.61 -6.68 -29.49
N PHE A 82 -21.65 -7.38 -29.02
CA PHE A 82 -21.60 -8.14 -27.77
C PHE A 82 -20.49 -9.20 -27.73
N SER A 83 -20.30 -9.95 -28.84
CA SER A 83 -19.21 -10.94 -28.91
C SER A 83 -17.84 -10.28 -28.83
N GLY A 84 -17.63 -9.14 -29.50
CA GLY A 84 -16.43 -8.34 -29.41
C GLY A 84 -16.17 -7.80 -28.00
N ILE A 85 -17.21 -7.33 -27.30
CA ILE A 85 -17.12 -6.89 -25.90
C ILE A 85 -16.67 -8.05 -25.00
N MET A 86 -17.31 -9.21 -25.10
CA MET A 86 -16.96 -10.38 -24.28
C MET A 86 -15.55 -10.90 -24.57
N ASN A 87 -15.16 -10.97 -25.83
CA ASN A 87 -13.81 -11.38 -26.21
C ASN A 87 -12.77 -10.40 -25.70
N HIS A 88 -12.97 -9.09 -25.89
CA HIS A 88 -12.01 -8.09 -25.43
C HIS A 88 -11.91 -8.04 -23.90
N LEU A 89 -13.04 -8.19 -23.18
CA LEU A 89 -13.07 -8.27 -21.73
C LEU A 89 -12.33 -9.50 -21.21
N LEU A 90 -12.66 -10.69 -21.73
CA LEU A 90 -12.19 -11.96 -21.18
C LEU A 90 -10.84 -12.37 -21.78
N GLN A 91 -10.73 -12.48 -23.12
CA GLN A 91 -9.52 -12.99 -23.77
C GLN A 91 -8.38 -11.97 -23.71
N ASP A 92 -8.63 -10.73 -24.17
CA ASP A 92 -7.60 -9.71 -24.24
C ASP A 92 -7.33 -9.04 -22.89
N GLY A 93 -8.34 -8.95 -22.02
CA GLY A 93 -8.24 -8.38 -20.67
C GLY A 93 -7.79 -9.40 -19.62
N ILE A 94 -8.71 -10.18 -19.09
CA ILE A 94 -8.48 -11.03 -17.90
C ILE A 94 -7.53 -12.18 -18.21
N ILE A 95 -7.82 -12.97 -19.26
CA ILE A 95 -7.05 -14.17 -19.59
C ILE A 95 -5.62 -13.78 -20.03
N ALA A 96 -5.48 -12.79 -20.90
CA ALA A 96 -4.16 -12.31 -21.32
C ALA A 96 -3.33 -11.80 -20.14
N SER A 97 -3.95 -11.07 -19.20
CA SER A 97 -3.30 -10.62 -17.97
C SER A 97 -2.80 -11.77 -17.11
N LEU A 98 -3.62 -12.82 -16.94
CA LEU A 98 -3.27 -14.01 -16.16
C LEU A 98 -2.37 -15.00 -16.92
N SER A 99 -2.21 -14.86 -18.24
CA SER A 99 -1.31 -15.68 -19.06
C SER A 99 0.09 -15.08 -19.21
N SER A 100 0.29 -13.85 -18.73
CA SER A 100 1.60 -13.21 -18.73
C SER A 100 2.52 -13.86 -17.70
N ALA A 101 3.68 -14.38 -18.14
CA ALA A 101 4.65 -14.99 -17.24
C ALA A 101 5.12 -14.04 -16.13
N GLY A 102 5.29 -12.75 -16.44
CA GLY A 102 5.64 -11.73 -15.46
C GLY A 102 4.55 -11.54 -14.39
N ASN A 103 3.29 -11.40 -14.82
CA ASN A 103 2.16 -11.25 -13.90
C ASN A 103 2.00 -12.49 -13.01
N VAL A 104 2.04 -13.69 -13.60
CA VAL A 104 1.95 -14.96 -12.85
C VAL A 104 3.11 -15.12 -11.86
N GLY A 105 4.33 -14.72 -12.22
CA GLY A 105 5.47 -14.71 -11.31
C GLY A 105 5.22 -13.83 -10.07
N ILE A 106 4.62 -12.65 -10.26
CA ILE A 106 4.24 -11.77 -9.13
C ILE A 106 3.17 -12.45 -8.26
N LEU A 107 2.14 -13.06 -8.84
CA LEU A 107 1.11 -13.77 -8.07
C LEU A 107 1.69 -14.94 -7.27
N ILE A 108 2.62 -15.70 -7.86
CA ILE A 108 3.34 -16.79 -7.15
C ILE A 108 4.13 -16.24 -5.96
N PHE A 109 4.87 -15.15 -6.15
CA PHE A 109 5.60 -14.49 -5.07
C PHE A 109 4.69 -14.08 -3.92
N LEU A 110 3.55 -13.45 -4.20
CA LEU A 110 2.59 -13.04 -3.17
C LEU A 110 2.04 -14.23 -2.38
N VAL A 111 1.65 -15.31 -3.06
CA VAL A 111 1.17 -16.53 -2.38
C VAL A 111 2.25 -17.12 -1.48
N ILE A 112 3.50 -17.18 -1.95
CA ILE A 112 4.63 -17.65 -1.15
C ILE A 112 4.84 -16.75 0.08
N LEU A 113 4.73 -15.43 -0.06
CA LEU A 113 4.78 -14.52 1.09
C LEU A 113 3.68 -14.81 2.10
N GLY A 114 2.44 -15.05 1.65
CA GLY A 114 1.35 -15.46 2.54
C GLY A 114 1.65 -16.74 3.29
N MET A 115 2.30 -17.73 2.64
CA MET A 115 2.76 -18.95 3.31
C MET A 115 3.83 -18.66 4.37
N PHE A 116 4.78 -17.75 4.09
CA PHE A 116 5.78 -17.31 5.08
C PHE A 116 5.11 -16.71 6.30
N VAL A 117 4.15 -15.81 6.09
CA VAL A 117 3.37 -15.15 7.15
C VAL A 117 2.67 -16.19 8.02
N ALA A 118 1.95 -17.12 7.40
CA ALA A 118 1.24 -18.19 8.11
C ALA A 118 2.19 -19.05 8.97
N MET A 119 3.34 -19.47 8.40
CA MET A 119 4.34 -20.26 9.14
C MET A 119 5.01 -19.47 10.27
N MET A 120 5.37 -18.21 10.06
CA MET A 120 5.97 -17.36 11.10
C MET A 120 5.02 -17.14 12.27
N ASN A 121 3.72 -16.95 12.00
CA ASN A 121 2.71 -16.84 13.04
C ASN A 121 2.58 -18.14 13.84
N LEU A 122 2.52 -19.29 13.14
CA LEU A 122 2.35 -20.59 13.77
C LEU A 122 3.60 -21.04 14.57
N SER A 123 4.80 -20.57 14.18
CA SER A 123 6.07 -20.94 14.83
C SER A 123 6.23 -20.43 16.27
N GLY A 124 5.45 -19.42 16.67
CA GLY A 124 5.60 -18.75 17.97
C GLY A 124 6.80 -17.80 18.06
N GLY A 125 7.53 -17.56 16.98
CA GLY A 125 8.68 -16.64 16.94
C GLY A 125 8.32 -15.21 17.33
N SER A 126 7.14 -14.75 16.95
CA SER A 126 6.61 -13.43 17.31
C SER A 126 6.39 -13.29 18.83
N ALA A 127 5.77 -14.29 19.48
CA ALA A 127 5.57 -14.30 20.92
C ALA A 127 6.91 -14.30 21.68
N ALA A 128 7.87 -15.13 21.26
CA ALA A 128 9.21 -15.18 21.83
C ALA A 128 9.95 -13.83 21.73
N PHE A 129 9.75 -13.09 20.64
CA PHE A 129 10.29 -11.73 20.51
C PHE A 129 9.65 -10.78 21.56
N GLY A 130 8.35 -10.86 21.75
CA GLY A 130 7.63 -10.07 22.77
C GLY A 130 8.15 -10.32 24.18
N GLU A 131 8.35 -11.58 24.55
CA GLU A 131 8.94 -11.97 25.84
C GLU A 131 10.36 -11.43 26.00
N TRP A 132 11.21 -11.61 25.00
CA TRP A 132 12.57 -11.06 24.99
C TRP A 132 12.56 -9.53 25.15
N ALA A 133 11.72 -8.83 24.38
CA ALA A 133 11.60 -7.37 24.44
C ALA A 133 11.15 -6.92 25.84
N SER A 134 10.23 -7.64 26.48
CA SER A 134 9.72 -7.31 27.83
C SER A 134 10.80 -7.32 28.93
N THR A 135 11.87 -8.12 28.74
CA THR A 135 13.02 -8.18 29.65
C THR A 135 14.02 -7.05 29.44
N LYS A 136 14.10 -6.50 28.22
CA LYS A 136 15.11 -5.49 27.84
C LYS A 136 14.59 -4.07 27.90
N VAL A 137 13.30 -3.86 27.68
CA VAL A 137 12.66 -2.55 27.65
C VAL A 137 12.43 -2.05 29.08
N LYS A 138 12.89 -0.84 29.39
CA LYS A 138 12.86 -0.27 30.76
C LYS A 138 12.10 1.05 30.85
N SER A 139 11.59 1.59 29.75
CA SER A 139 10.87 2.86 29.77
C SER A 139 9.84 2.93 28.65
N ARG A 140 8.85 3.82 28.83
CA ARG A 140 7.80 4.12 27.87
C ARG A 140 8.35 4.50 26.49
N LYS A 141 9.40 5.34 26.45
CA LYS A 141 10.07 5.69 25.19
C LYS A 141 10.70 4.48 24.51
N HIS A 142 11.39 3.65 25.28
CA HIS A 142 12.02 2.44 24.72
C HIS A 142 10.97 1.48 24.19
N ALA A 143 9.80 1.34 24.84
CA ALA A 143 8.71 0.51 24.35
C ALA A 143 8.21 0.99 22.96
N GLN A 144 7.98 2.30 22.81
CA GLN A 144 7.57 2.88 21.52
C GLN A 144 8.64 2.71 20.45
N PHE A 145 9.91 2.96 20.75
CA PHE A 145 11.00 2.72 19.79
C PHE A 145 11.14 1.25 19.41
N THR A 146 10.94 0.33 20.35
CA THR A 146 10.96 -1.12 20.05
C THR A 146 9.80 -1.48 19.13
N THR A 147 8.61 -0.89 19.34
CA THR A 147 7.46 -1.07 18.43
C THR A 147 7.79 -0.59 17.01
N ILE A 148 8.34 0.61 16.87
CA ILE A 148 8.74 1.16 15.56
C ILE A 148 9.80 0.28 14.90
N LEU A 149 10.83 -0.15 15.65
CA LEU A 149 11.90 -0.99 15.11
C LEU A 149 11.40 -2.36 14.68
N LEU A 150 10.50 -2.97 15.46
CA LEU A 150 9.87 -4.23 15.07
C LEU A 150 9.03 -4.06 13.81
N GLY A 151 8.21 -2.99 13.72
CA GLY A 151 7.44 -2.68 12.54
C GLY A 151 8.33 -2.46 11.30
N ILE A 152 9.44 -1.76 11.43
CA ILE A 152 10.41 -1.60 10.34
C ILE A 152 11.06 -2.94 9.96
N LEU A 153 11.33 -3.83 10.92
CA LEU A 153 11.90 -5.15 10.65
C LEU A 153 10.93 -6.05 9.86
N ILE A 154 9.62 -5.92 10.11
CA ILE A 154 8.58 -6.70 9.43
C ILE A 154 8.07 -5.92 8.20
N PHE A 155 8.97 -5.59 7.28
CA PHE A 155 8.68 -4.80 6.08
C PHE A 155 8.18 -5.62 4.88
N VAL A 156 8.12 -6.94 5.02
CA VAL A 156 7.85 -7.86 3.91
C VAL A 156 6.42 -7.72 3.41
N ASP A 157 5.48 -7.55 4.35
CA ASP A 157 4.05 -7.43 4.09
C ASP A 157 3.36 -6.61 5.19
N ASP A 158 2.46 -5.74 4.82
CA ASP A 158 1.78 -4.80 5.72
C ASP A 158 0.71 -5.47 6.61
N TYR A 159 -0.03 -6.46 6.10
CA TYR A 159 -1.00 -7.21 6.89
C TYR A 159 -0.29 -8.01 7.98
N PHE A 160 0.80 -8.68 7.61
CA PHE A 160 1.64 -9.40 8.57
C PHE A 160 2.23 -8.44 9.62
N ASN A 161 2.69 -7.28 9.20
CA ASN A 161 3.16 -6.22 10.09
C ASN A 161 2.09 -5.86 11.12
N CYS A 162 0.89 -5.47 10.67
CA CYS A 162 -0.19 -5.03 11.55
C CYS A 162 -0.54 -6.05 12.64
N LEU A 163 -0.73 -7.31 12.25
CA LEU A 163 -1.14 -8.36 13.19
C LEU A 163 -0.01 -8.77 14.13
N THR A 164 1.21 -8.94 13.58
CA THR A 164 2.36 -9.42 14.36
C THR A 164 2.85 -8.37 15.35
N VAL A 165 3.10 -7.13 14.86
CA VAL A 165 3.56 -6.04 15.76
C VAL A 165 2.50 -5.77 16.83
N GLY A 166 1.21 -5.81 16.45
CA GLY A 166 0.10 -5.64 17.38
C GLY A 166 0.11 -6.68 18.50
N SER A 167 0.05 -7.94 18.16
CA SER A 167 0.00 -9.04 19.13
C SER A 167 1.23 -9.08 20.05
N VAL A 168 2.41 -8.83 19.50
CA VAL A 168 3.70 -8.87 20.22
C VAL A 168 3.88 -7.67 21.14
N MET A 169 3.50 -6.46 20.69
CA MET A 169 3.81 -5.23 21.42
C MET A 169 2.68 -4.77 22.35
N LYS A 170 1.46 -5.30 22.22
CA LYS A 170 0.31 -4.99 23.05
C LYS A 170 0.59 -5.17 24.55
N PRO A 171 1.07 -6.34 25.03
CA PRO A 171 1.38 -6.51 26.46
C PRO A 171 2.47 -5.56 26.97
N LEU A 172 3.47 -5.26 26.11
CA LEU A 172 4.55 -4.35 26.46
C LEU A 172 4.06 -2.90 26.56
N SER A 173 3.22 -2.46 25.63
CA SER A 173 2.62 -1.11 25.65
C SER A 173 1.75 -0.90 26.89
N ASP A 174 0.96 -1.90 27.26
CA ASP A 174 0.11 -1.85 28.45
C ASP A 174 0.93 -1.67 29.72
N LYS A 175 2.01 -2.44 29.87
CA LYS A 175 2.95 -2.35 31.00
C LYS A 175 3.52 -0.94 31.19
N PHE A 176 3.66 -0.18 30.12
CA PHE A 176 4.22 1.19 30.15
C PHE A 176 3.17 2.29 29.99
N ASN A 177 1.87 1.99 30.18
CA ASN A 177 0.76 2.93 30.05
C ASN A 177 0.79 3.72 28.73
N ILE A 178 1.05 3.04 27.61
CA ILE A 178 0.91 3.59 26.25
C ILE A 178 -0.52 3.33 25.82
N SER A 179 -1.24 4.36 25.35
CA SER A 179 -2.62 4.17 24.91
C SER A 179 -2.71 3.20 23.72
N ARG A 180 -3.80 2.45 23.66
CA ARG A 180 -4.04 1.52 22.54
C ARG A 180 -4.13 2.26 21.20
N ALA A 181 -4.64 3.49 21.19
CA ALA A 181 -4.65 4.35 20.01
C ALA A 181 -3.24 4.71 19.55
N LYS A 182 -2.32 4.99 20.49
CA LYS A 182 -0.91 5.25 20.13
C LYS A 182 -0.22 4.00 19.61
N LEU A 183 -0.46 2.85 20.20
CA LEU A 183 0.05 1.59 19.70
C LEU A 183 -0.47 1.33 18.29
N ALA A 184 -1.77 1.46 18.03
CA ALA A 184 -2.38 1.29 16.72
C ALA A 184 -1.74 2.22 15.67
N TYR A 185 -1.51 3.50 16.02
CA TYR A 185 -0.82 4.45 15.14
C TYR A 185 0.62 4.00 14.81
N LEU A 186 1.40 3.53 15.78
CA LEU A 186 2.77 3.08 15.52
C LEU A 186 2.80 1.82 14.63
N ILE A 187 1.82 0.94 14.78
CA ILE A 187 1.65 -0.25 13.94
C ILE A 187 1.32 0.18 12.51
N ASP A 188 0.26 0.93 12.31
CA ASP A 188 -0.25 1.33 11.00
C ASP A 188 0.78 2.18 10.24
N ALA A 189 1.42 3.13 10.92
CA ALA A 189 2.47 3.98 10.35
C ALA A 189 3.79 3.23 10.02
N THR A 190 4.00 2.01 10.56
CA THR A 190 5.12 1.13 10.17
C THR A 190 4.71 0.02 9.21
N ALA A 191 3.44 -0.13 8.88
CA ALA A 191 2.95 -1.11 7.91
C ALA A 191 3.14 -0.61 6.47
N ALA A 192 2.11 -0.07 5.86
CA ALA A 192 2.15 0.41 4.48
C ALA A 192 3.28 1.43 4.20
N PRO A 193 3.54 2.46 5.06
CA PRO A 193 4.64 3.39 4.82
C PRO A 193 6.04 2.78 4.79
N VAL A 194 6.27 1.67 5.50
CA VAL A 194 7.56 0.97 5.46
C VAL A 194 7.61 0.02 4.26
N CYS A 195 6.54 -0.73 4.00
CA CYS A 195 6.50 -1.68 2.89
C CYS A 195 6.69 -1.01 1.53
N ILE A 196 6.15 0.21 1.32
CA ILE A 196 6.26 0.96 0.04
C ILE A 196 7.68 1.50 -0.23
N ILE A 197 8.57 1.50 0.73
CA ILE A 197 9.98 1.88 0.55
C ILE A 197 10.94 0.70 0.70
N ALA A 198 10.43 -0.51 0.91
CA ALA A 198 11.21 -1.72 1.03
C ALA A 198 11.33 -2.43 -0.32
N PRO A 199 12.54 -2.59 -0.89
CA PRO A 199 12.72 -3.12 -2.24
C PRO A 199 12.36 -4.61 -2.38
N ILE A 200 12.22 -5.33 -1.28
CA ILE A 200 11.82 -6.73 -1.23
C ILE A 200 10.57 -6.84 -0.35
N SER A 201 9.44 -6.42 -0.90
CA SER A 201 8.14 -6.48 -0.23
C SER A 201 7.05 -6.90 -1.21
N SER A 202 5.89 -7.27 -0.69
CA SER A 202 4.68 -7.46 -1.50
C SER A 202 4.36 -6.23 -2.36
N TRP A 203 4.66 -5.04 -1.83
CA TRP A 203 4.44 -3.75 -2.49
C TRP A 203 5.39 -3.49 -3.65
N ALA A 204 6.68 -3.85 -3.50
CA ALA A 204 7.66 -3.75 -4.59
C ALA A 204 7.26 -4.64 -5.77
N ALA A 205 6.76 -5.84 -5.49
CA ALA A 205 6.25 -6.76 -6.51
C ALA A 205 5.02 -6.18 -7.22
N ALA A 206 4.03 -5.69 -6.46
CA ALA A 206 2.80 -5.11 -7.01
C ALA A 206 3.08 -3.90 -7.90
N VAL A 207 3.85 -2.93 -7.42
CA VAL A 207 4.20 -1.72 -8.19
C VAL A 207 4.98 -2.10 -9.45
N SER A 208 5.90 -3.07 -9.36
CA SER A 208 6.63 -3.56 -10.53
C SER A 208 5.69 -4.14 -11.59
N GLY A 209 4.60 -4.79 -11.17
CA GLY A 209 3.58 -5.34 -12.07
C GLY A 209 2.76 -4.28 -12.80
N PHE A 210 2.58 -3.09 -12.23
CA PHE A 210 1.88 -2.00 -12.88
C PHE A 210 2.75 -1.25 -13.91
N VAL A 211 4.08 -1.36 -13.81
CA VAL A 211 5.04 -0.70 -14.72
C VAL A 211 5.46 -1.68 -15.82
N GLN A 212 4.56 -1.97 -16.75
CA GLN A 212 4.86 -2.86 -17.88
C GLN A 212 5.70 -2.17 -18.96
N GLY A 213 6.55 -2.94 -19.60
CA GLY A 213 7.43 -2.45 -20.70
C GLY A 213 8.72 -1.76 -20.24
N GLN A 214 8.96 -1.66 -18.93
CA GLN A 214 10.18 -1.16 -18.31
C GLN A 214 10.55 -2.04 -17.11
N ASN A 215 11.76 -1.90 -16.58
CA ASN A 215 12.11 -2.59 -15.33
C ASN A 215 11.39 -1.94 -14.13
N GLY A 216 10.23 -2.49 -13.76
CA GLY A 216 9.36 -1.95 -12.72
C GLY A 216 10.03 -1.89 -11.35
N LEU A 217 10.88 -2.88 -11.02
CA LEU A 217 11.63 -2.87 -9.76
C LEU A 217 12.64 -1.73 -9.70
N THR A 218 13.35 -1.46 -10.80
CA THR A 218 14.28 -0.32 -10.89
C THR A 218 13.54 1.00 -10.71
N ILE A 219 12.37 1.14 -11.32
CA ILE A 219 11.53 2.34 -11.16
C ILE A 219 11.06 2.47 -9.71
N PHE A 220 10.62 1.38 -9.09
CA PHE A 220 10.24 1.36 -7.68
C PHE A 220 11.39 1.82 -6.77
N ILE A 221 12.57 1.24 -6.92
CA ILE A 221 13.75 1.61 -6.11
C ILE A 221 14.12 3.08 -6.30
N ARG A 222 14.11 3.58 -7.54
CA ARG A 222 14.38 4.99 -7.84
C ARG A 222 13.31 5.93 -7.30
N ALA A 223 12.07 5.45 -7.08
CA ALA A 223 10.98 6.22 -6.50
C ALA A 223 11.07 6.33 -4.98
N ILE A 224 11.78 5.43 -4.29
CA ILE A 224 11.90 5.42 -2.81
C ILE A 224 12.33 6.79 -2.25
N PRO A 225 13.40 7.45 -2.72
CA PRO A 225 13.82 8.76 -2.16
C PRO A 225 12.78 9.86 -2.35
N TYR A 226 11.89 9.72 -3.34
CA TYR A 226 10.81 10.66 -3.63
C TYR A 226 9.51 10.32 -2.87
N ASN A 227 9.43 9.21 -2.14
CA ASN A 227 8.24 8.83 -1.38
C ASN A 227 8.17 9.65 -0.07
N PHE A 228 7.82 10.93 -0.22
CA PHE A 228 7.85 11.88 0.90
C PHE A 228 6.88 11.50 2.01
N TYR A 229 5.69 10.98 1.69
CA TYR A 229 4.74 10.61 2.73
C TYR A 229 5.30 9.51 3.64
N ALA A 230 5.81 8.43 3.08
CA ALA A 230 6.39 7.34 3.84
C ALA A 230 7.61 7.80 4.67
N LEU A 231 8.53 8.53 4.03
CA LEU A 231 9.74 9.03 4.70
C LEU A 231 9.41 10.00 5.84
N PHE A 232 8.50 10.95 5.62
CA PHE A 232 8.13 11.93 6.67
C PHE A 232 7.27 11.30 7.77
N THR A 233 6.44 10.29 7.47
CA THR A 233 5.72 9.51 8.49
C THR A 233 6.70 8.81 9.42
N ILE A 234 7.75 8.17 8.90
CA ILE A 234 8.78 7.53 9.71
C ILE A 234 9.53 8.58 10.55
N VAL A 235 9.96 9.68 9.95
CA VAL A 235 10.64 10.77 10.68
C VAL A 235 9.71 11.32 11.78
N MET A 236 8.43 11.50 11.49
CA MET A 236 7.45 11.99 12.46
C MET A 236 7.29 11.03 13.63
N MET A 237 7.16 9.72 13.41
CA MET A 237 7.08 8.72 14.49
C MET A 237 8.29 8.82 15.43
N PHE A 238 9.50 8.81 14.86
CA PHE A 238 10.72 8.96 15.68
C PHE A 238 10.77 10.30 16.43
N ALA A 239 10.37 11.40 15.77
CA ALA A 239 10.39 12.74 16.36
C ALA A 239 9.41 12.85 17.54
N ILE A 240 8.15 12.41 17.42
CA ILE A 240 7.16 12.52 18.51
C ILE A 240 7.55 11.66 19.70
N VAL A 241 8.08 10.45 19.47
CA VAL A 241 8.58 9.59 20.55
C VAL A 241 9.83 10.20 21.22
N ALA A 242 10.80 10.69 20.47
CA ALA A 242 11.98 11.35 21.00
C ALA A 242 11.65 12.63 21.79
N MET A 243 10.73 13.45 21.27
CA MET A 243 10.27 14.68 21.92
C MET A 243 9.35 14.44 23.10
N ASN A 244 8.86 13.20 23.28
CA ASN A 244 7.88 12.79 24.30
C ASN A 244 6.64 13.69 24.32
N PHE A 245 6.00 13.82 23.18
CA PHE A 245 4.96 14.78 22.94
C PHE A 245 3.95 14.23 21.92
N ASP A 246 2.68 14.43 22.18
CA ASP A 246 1.58 14.12 21.28
C ASP A 246 0.65 15.34 21.17
N TYR A 247 -0.11 15.46 20.10
CA TYR A 247 -1.01 16.58 19.89
C TYR A 247 -2.40 16.12 19.40
N SER A 248 -3.35 17.05 19.38
CA SER A 248 -4.74 16.80 19.02
C SER A 248 -5.37 15.69 19.86
N LYS A 249 -6.24 14.85 19.29
CA LYS A 249 -6.93 13.78 20.02
C LYS A 249 -5.97 12.76 20.65
N MET A 250 -4.87 12.44 19.99
CA MET A 250 -3.87 11.51 20.55
C MET A 250 -3.31 11.97 21.89
N ALA A 251 -3.11 13.28 22.08
CA ALA A 251 -2.63 13.82 23.35
C ALA A 251 -3.61 13.56 24.51
N ILE A 252 -4.92 13.52 24.23
CA ILE A 252 -5.96 13.21 25.22
C ILE A 252 -5.87 11.74 25.65
N TYR A 253 -5.78 10.83 24.65
CA TYR A 253 -5.67 9.39 24.92
C TYR A 253 -4.39 9.04 25.70
N GLU A 254 -3.26 9.67 25.32
CA GLU A 254 -1.99 9.47 25.99
C GLU A 254 -1.99 10.05 27.42
N LYS A 255 -2.64 11.20 27.63
CA LYS A 255 -2.82 11.78 28.96
C LYS A 255 -3.65 10.84 29.87
N ASN A 256 -4.78 10.31 29.38
CA ASN A 256 -5.60 9.38 30.12
C ASN A 256 -4.85 8.08 30.45
N ALA A 257 -4.07 7.55 29.53
CA ALA A 257 -3.26 6.37 29.78
C ALA A 257 -2.18 6.60 30.85
N ILE A 258 -1.55 7.78 30.86
CA ILE A 258 -0.48 8.11 31.83
C ILE A 258 -1.04 8.43 33.21
N GLU A 259 -2.10 9.26 33.31
CA GLU A 259 -2.61 9.79 34.58
C GLU A 259 -3.60 8.83 35.25
N ASN A 260 -4.43 8.15 34.46
CA ASN A 260 -5.54 7.34 34.99
C ASN A 260 -5.32 5.83 34.75
N GLY A 261 -4.27 5.42 34.03
CA GLY A 261 -4.10 4.03 33.61
C GLY A 261 -5.14 3.56 32.58
N ASP A 262 -5.96 4.49 32.03
CA ASP A 262 -7.01 4.18 31.06
C ASP A 262 -6.41 4.13 29.65
N LEU A 263 -6.15 2.93 29.17
CA LEU A 263 -5.52 2.69 27.86
C LEU A 263 -6.46 2.87 26.68
N LEU A 264 -7.77 2.85 26.90
CA LEU A 264 -8.78 2.86 25.84
C LEU A 264 -9.42 4.23 25.64
N THR A 265 -9.65 4.99 26.72
CA THR A 265 -10.37 6.29 26.75
C THR A 265 -11.85 6.18 26.33
N VAL A 266 -12.19 5.31 25.34
CA VAL A 266 -13.55 5.02 24.90
C VAL A 266 -13.83 3.54 25.13
N HIS A 267 -14.78 3.26 26.03
CA HIS A 267 -15.15 1.90 26.48
C HIS A 267 -16.39 1.38 25.73
N GLU A 268 -16.44 1.50 24.41
CA GLU A 268 -17.45 0.82 23.63
C GLU A 268 -17.11 -0.67 23.52
N ASN A 269 -18.18 -1.52 23.52
CA ASN A 269 -18.04 -2.97 23.46
C ASN A 269 -17.08 -3.41 22.35
N LEU A 270 -15.84 -3.68 22.73
CA LEU A 270 -14.90 -4.39 21.89
C LEU A 270 -15.47 -5.80 21.74
N SER A 271 -16.01 -6.11 20.56
CA SER A 271 -16.28 -7.50 20.21
C SER A 271 -14.94 -8.23 20.33
N SER A 272 -14.86 -9.09 21.36
CA SER A 272 -13.70 -9.93 21.60
C SER A 272 -13.55 -10.93 20.45
N GLN A 273 -12.94 -10.49 19.37
CA GLN A 273 -12.25 -11.37 18.43
C GLN A 273 -10.81 -11.56 18.95
N ASP A 274 -10.68 -12.00 20.19
CA ASP A 274 -9.53 -12.74 20.63
C ASP A 274 -9.67 -14.15 20.01
N GLU A 275 -9.47 -14.28 18.68
CA GLU A 275 -9.02 -15.54 18.13
C GLU A 275 -7.63 -15.75 18.73
N GLU A 276 -7.58 -16.55 19.81
CA GLU A 276 -6.35 -17.14 20.31
C GLU A 276 -5.76 -17.95 19.13
N ILE A 277 -4.90 -17.28 18.36
CA ILE A 277 -4.02 -18.00 17.44
C ILE A 277 -3.24 -18.95 18.35
N SER A 278 -3.50 -20.23 18.22
CA SER A 278 -2.77 -21.29 18.94
C SER A 278 -1.28 -21.13 18.63
N GLN A 279 -0.58 -20.41 19.47
CA GLN A 279 0.84 -20.12 19.31
C GLN A 279 1.64 -21.26 19.92
N ASN A 280 2.65 -21.72 19.20
CA ASN A 280 3.59 -22.69 19.72
C ASN A 280 4.47 -22.03 20.80
N HIS A 281 4.36 -22.48 22.06
CA HIS A 281 5.15 -21.97 23.18
C HIS A 281 6.65 -22.28 23.10
N ASN A 282 7.10 -23.07 22.13
CA ASN A 282 8.51 -23.44 21.93
C ASN A 282 9.25 -22.55 20.93
N GLY A 283 8.62 -21.46 20.45
CA GLY A 283 9.22 -20.52 19.52
C GLY A 283 10.39 -19.74 20.14
N HIS A 284 11.37 -19.41 19.33
CA HIS A 284 12.48 -18.52 19.67
C HIS A 284 12.45 -17.28 18.78
N VAL A 285 13.08 -16.19 19.21
CA VAL A 285 13.25 -14.95 18.41
C VAL A 285 13.84 -15.24 17.02
N ALA A 286 14.73 -16.25 16.92
CA ALA A 286 15.31 -16.69 15.66
C ALA A 286 14.25 -17.23 14.67
N ASP A 287 13.12 -17.74 15.14
CA ASP A 287 12.06 -18.29 14.29
C ASP A 287 11.24 -17.20 13.59
N LEU A 288 11.36 -15.95 14.03
CA LEU A 288 10.87 -14.77 13.32
C LEU A 288 11.96 -14.19 12.38
N ILE A 289 13.19 -14.03 12.87
CA ILE A 289 14.24 -13.27 12.19
C ILE A 289 14.89 -14.07 11.05
N VAL A 290 15.18 -15.38 11.27
CA VAL A 290 15.88 -16.20 10.29
C VAL A 290 15.11 -16.34 8.97
N PRO A 291 13.80 -16.65 8.94
CA PRO A 291 13.04 -16.70 7.70
C PRO A 291 13.07 -15.40 6.90
N VAL A 292 12.96 -14.24 7.56
CA VAL A 292 13.02 -12.94 6.90
C VAL A 292 14.39 -12.69 6.27
N ILE A 293 15.48 -12.98 6.99
CA ILE A 293 16.84 -12.86 6.46
C ILE A 293 17.06 -13.81 5.27
N VAL A 294 16.61 -15.06 5.38
CA VAL A 294 16.71 -16.04 4.29
C VAL A 294 15.94 -15.57 3.07
N LEU A 295 14.72 -15.04 3.24
CA LEU A 295 13.91 -14.48 2.15
C LEU A 295 14.67 -13.36 1.44
N ILE A 296 15.21 -12.39 2.19
CA ILE A 296 15.96 -11.25 1.63
C ILE A 296 17.16 -11.75 0.83
N ILE A 297 17.97 -12.65 1.41
CA ILE A 297 19.17 -13.17 0.74
C ILE A 297 18.79 -13.93 -0.53
N CYS A 298 17.80 -14.81 -0.48
CA CYS A 298 17.38 -15.59 -1.65
C CYS A 298 16.79 -14.70 -2.75
N CYS A 299 16.00 -13.68 -2.43
CA CYS A 299 15.49 -12.73 -3.42
C CYS A 299 16.62 -11.89 -4.05
N LEU A 300 17.58 -11.40 -3.27
CA LEU A 300 18.77 -10.70 -3.79
C LEU A 300 19.59 -11.60 -4.71
N MET A 301 19.81 -12.86 -4.32
CA MET A 301 20.49 -13.85 -5.18
C MET A 301 19.71 -14.11 -6.47
N GLY A 302 18.38 -14.19 -6.40
CA GLY A 302 17.51 -14.29 -7.57
C GLY A 302 17.69 -13.10 -8.52
N MET A 303 17.75 -11.87 -7.98
CA MET A 303 17.92 -10.65 -8.76
C MET A 303 19.28 -10.61 -9.49
N ILE A 304 20.37 -10.89 -8.80
CA ILE A 304 21.70 -10.92 -9.43
C ILE A 304 21.85 -12.08 -10.42
N TYR A 305 21.16 -13.20 -10.17
CA TYR A 305 21.15 -14.35 -11.07
C TYR A 305 20.44 -14.03 -12.39
N THR A 306 19.20 -13.53 -12.32
CA THR A 306 18.42 -13.20 -13.53
C THR A 306 19.00 -12.00 -14.28
N GLY A 307 19.69 -11.10 -13.59
CA GLY A 307 20.41 -9.98 -14.19
C GLY A 307 21.75 -10.32 -14.84
N GLY A 308 22.17 -11.61 -14.80
CA GLY A 308 23.36 -12.09 -15.52
C GLY A 308 24.69 -11.83 -14.80
N PHE A 309 24.69 -11.61 -13.48
CA PHE A 309 25.93 -11.42 -12.70
C PHE A 309 26.91 -12.59 -12.91
N PHE A 310 26.42 -13.82 -12.85
CA PHE A 310 27.25 -15.02 -13.04
C PHE A 310 27.70 -15.21 -14.50
N SER A 311 27.16 -14.41 -15.43
CA SER A 311 27.55 -14.38 -16.84
C SER A 311 28.48 -13.20 -17.18
N GLY A 312 28.95 -12.48 -16.15
CA GLY A 312 29.95 -11.40 -16.30
C GLY A 312 29.41 -9.96 -16.28
N THR A 313 28.11 -9.78 -16.04
CA THR A 313 27.51 -8.44 -15.82
C THR A 313 27.97 -7.89 -14.47
N SER A 314 28.22 -6.57 -14.35
CA SER A 314 28.55 -5.95 -13.07
C SER A 314 27.40 -6.13 -12.05
N PHE A 315 27.71 -6.15 -10.75
CA PHE A 315 26.68 -6.29 -9.70
C PHE A 315 25.58 -5.25 -9.82
N VAL A 316 25.93 -3.99 -10.06
CA VAL A 316 24.97 -2.88 -10.18
C VAL A 316 24.09 -3.05 -11.43
N ASP A 317 24.69 -3.38 -12.55
CA ASP A 317 23.95 -3.56 -13.81
C ASP A 317 23.08 -4.82 -13.78
N ALA A 318 23.55 -5.90 -13.17
CA ALA A 318 22.77 -7.12 -12.97
C ALA A 318 21.55 -6.85 -12.09
N PHE A 319 21.73 -6.12 -10.99
CA PHE A 319 20.63 -5.75 -10.11
C PHE A 319 19.61 -4.83 -10.81
N ALA A 320 20.08 -3.83 -11.56
CA ALA A 320 19.22 -2.89 -12.29
C ALA A 320 18.50 -3.54 -13.48
N GLY A 321 19.12 -4.54 -14.13
CA GLY A 321 18.59 -5.24 -15.30
C GLY A 321 17.85 -6.54 -14.98
N CYS A 322 17.63 -6.89 -13.70
CA CYS A 322 17.01 -8.15 -13.31
C CYS A 322 15.55 -8.26 -13.78
N ASP A 323 15.10 -9.50 -14.04
CA ASP A 323 13.68 -9.82 -14.17
C ASP A 323 13.07 -9.90 -12.75
N ALA A 324 12.35 -8.86 -12.35
CA ALA A 324 11.79 -8.75 -11.01
C ALA A 324 10.83 -9.90 -10.68
N ALA A 325 9.93 -10.27 -11.60
CA ALA A 325 8.93 -11.29 -11.39
C ALA A 325 9.56 -12.69 -11.24
N ALA A 326 10.50 -13.02 -12.12
CA ALA A 326 11.25 -14.29 -12.04
C ALA A 326 12.16 -14.32 -10.80
N SER A 327 12.83 -13.21 -10.48
CA SER A 327 13.73 -13.10 -9.32
C SER A 327 13.00 -13.31 -8.00
N LEU A 328 11.88 -12.61 -7.82
CA LEU A 328 11.11 -12.64 -6.58
C LEU A 328 10.44 -14.01 -6.40
N SER A 329 9.82 -14.56 -7.45
CA SER A 329 9.18 -15.87 -7.39
C SER A 329 10.18 -17.00 -7.13
N LEU A 330 11.32 -17.02 -7.84
CA LEU A 330 12.37 -18.01 -7.63
C LEU A 330 13.02 -17.89 -6.26
N GLY A 331 13.42 -16.66 -5.89
CA GLY A 331 14.08 -16.39 -4.62
C GLY A 331 13.18 -16.74 -3.42
N SER A 332 11.91 -16.36 -3.46
CA SER A 332 10.96 -16.70 -2.40
C SER A 332 10.68 -18.20 -2.31
N LEU A 333 10.60 -18.91 -3.44
CA LEU A 333 10.41 -20.36 -3.44
C LEU A 333 11.60 -21.08 -2.77
N VAL A 334 12.83 -20.70 -3.12
CA VAL A 334 14.04 -21.25 -2.49
C VAL A 334 14.06 -20.93 -1.00
N ALA A 335 13.74 -19.70 -0.63
CA ALA A 335 13.65 -19.28 0.77
C ALA A 335 12.57 -20.07 1.55
N LEU A 336 11.41 -20.32 0.92
CA LEU A 336 10.34 -21.13 1.50
C LEU A 336 10.84 -22.55 1.84
N LEU A 337 11.50 -23.21 0.89
CA LEU A 337 12.05 -24.54 1.09
C LEU A 337 13.08 -24.57 2.22
N ILE A 338 13.99 -23.60 2.26
CA ILE A 338 14.97 -23.47 3.34
C ILE A 338 14.27 -23.26 4.69
N THR A 339 13.24 -22.43 4.73
CA THR A 339 12.47 -22.14 5.95
C THR A 339 11.70 -23.35 6.46
N ILE A 340 11.08 -24.13 5.58
CA ILE A 340 10.43 -25.41 5.95
C ILE A 340 11.46 -26.36 6.57
N VAL A 341 12.61 -26.55 5.92
CA VAL A 341 13.70 -27.40 6.46
C VAL A 341 14.19 -26.88 7.82
N TYR A 342 14.35 -25.56 7.96
CA TYR A 342 14.74 -24.92 9.21
C TYR A 342 13.74 -25.19 10.35
N TYR A 343 12.45 -24.98 10.13
CA TYR A 343 11.42 -25.22 11.15
C TYR A 343 11.28 -26.70 11.52
N CYS A 344 11.34 -27.61 10.52
CA CYS A 344 11.32 -29.04 10.76
C CYS A 344 12.58 -29.54 11.51
N ALA A 345 13.77 -29.07 11.14
CA ALA A 345 15.02 -29.41 11.81
C ALA A 345 15.05 -28.95 13.27
N ARG A 346 14.52 -27.77 13.54
CA ARG A 346 14.36 -27.23 14.89
C ARG A 346 13.19 -27.87 15.65
N ARG A 347 12.36 -28.64 15.01
CA ARG A 347 11.14 -29.26 15.58
C ARG A 347 10.15 -28.21 16.12
N VAL A 348 10.14 -27.02 15.53
CA VAL A 348 9.19 -25.94 15.86
C VAL A 348 7.87 -26.21 15.17
N LEU A 349 7.92 -26.60 13.88
CA LEU A 349 6.77 -27.04 13.10
C LEU A 349 7.07 -28.41 12.48
N THR A 350 6.04 -29.23 12.36
CA THR A 350 6.09 -30.44 11.54
C THR A 350 5.93 -30.10 10.07
N PHE A 351 6.38 -30.98 9.18
CA PHE A 351 6.17 -30.82 7.74
C PHE A 351 4.68 -30.67 7.38
N ARG A 352 3.80 -31.39 8.08
CA ARG A 352 2.35 -31.29 7.88
C ARG A 352 1.82 -29.90 8.22
N GLU A 353 2.21 -29.35 9.37
CA GLU A 353 1.82 -27.98 9.75
C GLU A 353 2.32 -26.94 8.76
N CYS A 354 3.55 -27.10 8.22
CA CYS A 354 4.02 -26.23 7.14
C CYS A 354 3.16 -26.36 5.88
N MET A 355 2.69 -27.57 5.54
CA MET A 355 1.80 -27.77 4.38
C MET A 355 0.39 -27.22 4.62
N ASP A 356 -0.11 -27.26 5.84
CA ASP A 356 -1.39 -26.66 6.23
C ASP A 356 -1.37 -25.11 6.07
N CYS A 357 -0.19 -24.48 6.13
CA CYS A 357 -0.01 -23.05 5.85
C CYS A 357 -0.15 -22.69 4.35
N VAL A 358 -0.08 -23.66 3.42
CA VAL A 358 -0.18 -23.40 1.98
C VAL A 358 -1.54 -22.80 1.59
N PRO A 359 -2.68 -23.44 1.90
CA PRO A 359 -3.99 -22.85 1.62
C PRO A 359 -4.24 -21.55 2.38
N GLU A 360 -3.65 -21.39 3.58
CA GLU A 360 -3.78 -20.16 4.35
C GLU A 360 -3.06 -19.00 3.67
N GLY A 361 -1.87 -19.24 3.11
CA GLY A 361 -1.15 -18.24 2.31
C GLY A 361 -1.94 -17.77 1.08
N PHE A 362 -2.64 -18.69 0.39
CA PHE A 362 -3.55 -18.31 -0.70
C PHE A 362 -4.69 -17.42 -0.22
N LYS A 363 -5.35 -17.79 0.90
CA LYS A 363 -6.48 -17.00 1.44
C LYS A 363 -6.08 -15.57 1.78
N GLN A 364 -4.91 -15.38 2.38
CA GLN A 364 -4.40 -14.06 2.74
C GLN A 364 -4.15 -13.17 1.52
N MET A 365 -3.80 -13.76 0.37
CA MET A 365 -3.45 -13.05 -0.85
C MET A 365 -4.59 -12.97 -1.88
N VAL A 366 -5.81 -13.42 -1.58
CA VAL A 366 -6.96 -13.35 -2.50
C VAL A 366 -7.25 -11.90 -2.90
N SER A 367 -7.31 -10.98 -1.94
CA SER A 367 -7.60 -9.57 -2.19
C SER A 367 -6.55 -8.90 -3.10
N PRO A 368 -5.24 -8.95 -2.79
CA PRO A 368 -4.19 -8.47 -3.68
C PRO A 368 -4.25 -9.06 -5.10
N ILE A 369 -4.47 -10.37 -5.22
CA ILE A 369 -4.55 -11.06 -6.52
C ILE A 369 -5.70 -10.54 -7.37
N LEU A 370 -6.88 -10.33 -6.78
CA LEU A 370 -8.04 -9.78 -7.47
C LEU A 370 -7.79 -8.35 -7.96
N VAL A 371 -7.23 -7.49 -7.10
CA VAL A 371 -6.91 -6.10 -7.46
C VAL A 371 -5.91 -6.06 -8.63
N LEU A 372 -4.81 -6.82 -8.55
CA LEU A 372 -3.81 -6.88 -9.62
C LEU A 372 -4.42 -7.35 -10.94
N THR A 373 -5.20 -8.43 -10.92
CA THR A 373 -5.83 -8.98 -12.13
C THR A 373 -6.74 -7.96 -12.81
N LEU A 374 -7.59 -7.27 -12.03
CA LEU A 374 -8.49 -6.26 -12.57
C LEU A 374 -7.75 -5.01 -13.05
N ALA A 375 -6.70 -4.60 -12.35
CA ALA A 375 -5.90 -3.44 -12.73
C ALA A 375 -5.11 -3.68 -14.03
N TRP A 376 -4.52 -4.87 -14.21
CA TRP A 376 -3.87 -5.26 -15.47
C TRP A 376 -4.87 -5.33 -16.62
N SER A 377 -6.09 -5.85 -16.35
CA SER A 377 -7.16 -5.85 -17.35
C SER A 377 -7.59 -4.44 -17.73
N LEU A 378 -7.72 -3.53 -16.75
CA LEU A 378 -8.02 -2.12 -17.01
C LEU A 378 -6.93 -1.45 -17.85
N LYS A 379 -5.66 -1.74 -17.55
CA LYS A 379 -4.53 -1.27 -18.36
C LYS A 379 -4.62 -1.75 -19.81
N CYS A 380 -4.96 -3.03 -20.03
CA CYS A 380 -5.16 -3.57 -21.37
C CYS A 380 -6.26 -2.81 -22.13
N MET A 381 -7.39 -2.51 -21.48
CA MET A 381 -8.47 -1.71 -22.07
C MET A 381 -8.01 -0.29 -22.44
N THR A 382 -7.26 0.36 -21.57
CA THR A 382 -6.76 1.73 -21.84
C THR A 382 -5.69 1.77 -22.93
N ASP A 383 -4.82 0.78 -22.97
CA ASP A 383 -3.79 0.65 -24.02
C ASP A 383 -4.44 0.42 -25.41
N SER A 384 -5.44 -0.46 -25.48
CA SER A 384 -6.17 -0.74 -26.73
C SER A 384 -6.94 0.48 -27.27
N LEU A 385 -7.39 1.37 -26.37
CA LEU A 385 -8.04 2.65 -26.72
C LEU A 385 -7.03 3.79 -26.98
N GLY A 386 -5.72 3.56 -26.83
CA GLY A 386 -4.70 4.56 -27.11
C GLY A 386 -4.63 5.68 -26.08
N LEU A 387 -4.75 5.37 -24.78
CA LEU A 387 -4.62 6.35 -23.70
C LEU A 387 -3.26 7.06 -23.74
N ALA A 388 -2.17 6.32 -23.89
CA ALA A 388 -0.83 6.89 -23.88
C ALA A 388 -0.60 7.95 -24.98
N PRO A 389 -0.90 7.70 -26.29
CA PRO A 389 -0.75 8.72 -27.31
C PRO A 389 -1.70 9.91 -27.14
N PHE A 390 -2.93 9.71 -26.62
CA PHE A 390 -3.84 10.82 -26.33
C PHE A 390 -3.28 11.75 -25.26
N VAL A 391 -2.85 11.17 -24.13
CA VAL A 391 -2.28 11.94 -23.01
C VAL A 391 -0.98 12.62 -23.40
N ALA A 392 -0.08 11.94 -24.14
CA ALA A 392 1.15 12.54 -24.66
C ALA A 392 0.88 13.79 -25.50
N GLY A 393 -0.10 13.73 -26.40
CA GLY A 393 -0.50 14.89 -27.20
C GLY A 393 -1.11 16.05 -26.41
N MET A 394 -1.73 15.78 -25.24
CA MET A 394 -2.17 16.83 -24.32
C MET A 394 -0.98 17.44 -23.56
N VAL A 395 -0.09 16.61 -23.06
CA VAL A 395 1.06 17.04 -22.24
C VAL A 395 2.05 17.88 -23.04
N GLU A 396 2.27 17.55 -24.34
CA GLU A 396 3.13 18.34 -25.24
C GLU A 396 2.66 19.79 -25.36
N LYS A 397 1.36 20.05 -25.22
CA LYS A 397 0.76 21.38 -25.31
C LYS A 397 0.73 22.12 -23.97
N MET A 398 1.09 21.48 -22.86
CA MET A 398 1.05 22.08 -21.53
C MET A 398 2.21 23.03 -21.28
N PRO A 399 1.98 24.19 -20.66
CA PRO A 399 3.05 25.04 -20.16
C PRO A 399 3.95 24.31 -19.17
N ALA A 400 5.26 24.59 -19.18
CA ALA A 400 6.22 23.94 -18.30
C ALA A 400 5.90 24.14 -16.79
N SER A 401 5.28 25.25 -16.42
CA SER A 401 4.84 25.55 -15.05
C SER A 401 3.74 24.59 -14.57
N TRP A 402 2.84 24.18 -15.45
CA TRP A 402 1.78 23.21 -15.10
C TRP A 402 2.35 21.79 -14.96
N MET A 403 3.31 21.44 -15.80
CA MET A 403 4.04 20.16 -15.66
C MET A 403 4.75 20.06 -14.31
N ALA A 404 5.30 21.15 -13.81
CA ALA A 404 5.94 21.16 -12.49
C ALA A 404 4.97 20.87 -11.33
N LEU A 405 3.68 21.11 -11.51
CA LEU A 405 2.66 20.81 -10.47
C LEU A 405 2.13 19.38 -10.53
N ILE A 406 2.36 18.64 -11.62
CA ILE A 406 1.81 17.29 -11.81
C ILE A 406 2.10 16.34 -10.64
N PRO A 407 3.33 16.25 -10.09
CA PRO A 407 3.58 15.37 -8.96
C PRO A 407 2.68 15.70 -7.75
N ALA A 408 2.52 16.98 -7.41
CA ALA A 408 1.69 17.40 -6.29
C ALA A 408 0.20 17.14 -6.55
N VAL A 409 -0.28 17.41 -7.76
CA VAL A 409 -1.68 17.16 -8.16
C VAL A 409 -2.00 15.67 -8.12
N LEU A 410 -1.14 14.82 -8.69
CA LEU A 410 -1.35 13.38 -8.66
C LEU A 410 -1.22 12.81 -7.25
N PHE A 411 -0.34 13.35 -6.42
CA PHE A 411 -0.29 12.97 -5.00
C PHE A 411 -1.63 13.22 -4.31
N VAL A 412 -2.24 14.40 -4.46
CA VAL A 412 -3.54 14.74 -3.85
C VAL A 412 -4.68 13.90 -4.41
N ILE A 413 -4.71 13.67 -5.72
CA ILE A 413 -5.70 12.79 -6.36
C ILE A 413 -5.56 11.36 -5.83
N SER A 414 -4.33 10.86 -5.73
CA SER A 414 -4.02 9.54 -5.19
C SER A 414 -4.44 9.42 -3.72
N CYS A 415 -4.21 10.45 -2.90
CA CYS A 415 -4.69 10.51 -1.52
C CYS A 415 -6.23 10.42 -1.45
N ALA A 416 -6.92 11.18 -2.27
CA ALA A 416 -8.39 11.18 -2.28
C ALA A 416 -8.96 9.82 -2.71
N LEU A 417 -8.36 9.19 -3.72
CA LEU A 417 -8.77 7.88 -4.20
C LEU A 417 -8.48 6.79 -3.18
N GLY A 418 -7.26 6.74 -2.60
CA GLY A 418 -6.89 5.80 -1.56
C GLY A 418 -7.78 5.92 -0.32
N PHE A 419 -8.06 7.17 0.12
CA PHE A 419 -8.97 7.43 1.24
C PHE A 419 -10.40 6.90 0.98
N ALA A 420 -10.93 7.14 -0.21
CA ALA A 420 -12.31 6.77 -0.54
C ALA A 420 -12.48 5.26 -0.80
N SER A 421 -11.47 4.60 -1.37
CA SER A 421 -11.51 3.17 -1.67
C SER A 421 -10.98 2.30 -0.53
N GLY A 422 -10.19 2.86 0.39
CA GLY A 422 -9.55 2.12 1.48
C GLY A 422 -8.48 1.14 0.99
N THR A 423 -7.86 1.42 -0.18
CA THR A 423 -6.81 0.55 -0.72
C THR A 423 -5.77 1.31 -1.52
N SER A 424 -4.52 1.14 -1.16
CA SER A 424 -3.38 1.64 -1.93
C SER A 424 -3.21 0.89 -3.24
N TRP A 425 -3.39 -0.43 -3.25
CA TRP A 425 -3.15 -1.29 -4.41
C TRP A 425 -4.11 -0.98 -5.56
N GLY A 426 -5.40 -0.80 -5.25
CA GLY A 426 -6.40 -0.37 -6.23
C GLY A 426 -6.08 1.02 -6.81
N THR A 427 -5.62 1.93 -5.96
CA THR A 427 -5.17 3.26 -6.35
C THR A 427 -3.98 3.21 -7.31
N PHE A 428 -2.98 2.37 -7.03
CA PHE A 428 -1.80 2.18 -7.90
C PHE A 428 -2.19 1.59 -9.25
N GLY A 429 -3.05 0.58 -9.25
CA GLY A 429 -3.53 -0.08 -10.47
C GLY A 429 -4.21 0.88 -11.45
N ILE A 430 -4.86 1.92 -10.94
CA ILE A 430 -5.52 2.95 -11.74
C ILE A 430 -4.54 4.06 -12.13
N LEU A 431 -3.77 4.60 -11.19
CA LEU A 431 -3.03 5.85 -11.37
C LEU A 431 -1.62 5.67 -11.96
N ILE A 432 -0.93 4.55 -11.70
CA ILE A 432 0.42 4.34 -12.26
C ILE A 432 0.41 4.25 -13.79
N PRO A 433 -0.51 3.52 -14.44
CA PRO A 433 -0.62 3.56 -15.91
C PRO A 433 -0.88 4.96 -16.47
N ILE A 434 -1.71 5.76 -15.79
CA ILE A 434 -1.96 7.16 -16.16
C ILE A 434 -0.69 8.01 -15.99
N ALA A 435 0.02 7.84 -14.89
CA ALA A 435 1.28 8.53 -14.60
C ALA A 435 2.34 8.23 -15.66
N LEU A 436 2.46 6.98 -16.10
CA LEU A 436 3.34 6.57 -17.20
C LEU A 436 2.94 7.24 -18.52
N ALA A 437 1.64 7.31 -18.83
CA ALA A 437 1.14 7.97 -20.03
C ALA A 437 1.43 9.49 -20.00
N ILE A 438 1.22 10.17 -18.86
CA ILE A 438 1.53 11.59 -18.68
C ILE A 438 3.02 11.86 -18.86
N THR A 439 3.88 10.97 -18.40
CA THR A 439 5.34 11.19 -18.39
C THR A 439 6.06 10.61 -19.61
N ALA A 440 5.36 9.99 -20.54
CA ALA A 440 5.94 9.40 -21.75
C ALA A 440 6.77 10.40 -22.57
N SER A 441 6.30 11.66 -22.68
CA SER A 441 7.01 12.75 -23.36
C SER A 441 8.02 13.50 -22.46
N ARG A 442 8.03 13.19 -21.16
CA ARG A 442 8.88 13.85 -20.16
C ARG A 442 9.49 12.85 -19.17
N PRO A 443 10.47 12.04 -19.62
CA PRO A 443 11.07 10.98 -18.78
C PRO A 443 11.74 11.49 -17.50
N ASP A 444 12.17 12.75 -17.46
CA ASP A 444 12.72 13.43 -16.27
C ASP A 444 11.72 13.57 -15.12
N MET A 445 10.42 13.58 -15.42
CA MET A 445 9.35 13.66 -14.42
C MET A 445 8.76 12.30 -14.02
N MET A 446 9.11 11.21 -14.69
CA MET A 446 8.50 9.89 -14.50
C MET A 446 8.65 9.40 -13.05
N ILE A 447 9.86 9.42 -12.50
CA ILE A 447 10.12 8.94 -11.13
C ILE A 447 9.38 9.77 -10.07
N PRO A 448 9.47 11.13 -10.05
CA PRO A 448 8.68 11.95 -9.12
C PRO A 448 7.18 11.72 -9.22
N VAL A 449 6.64 11.56 -10.42
CA VAL A 449 5.19 11.39 -10.67
C VAL A 449 4.71 10.02 -10.20
N ILE A 450 5.43 8.93 -10.53
CA ILE A 450 5.11 7.59 -10.03
C ILE A 450 5.20 7.54 -8.51
N SER A 451 6.27 8.12 -7.94
CA SER A 451 6.42 8.20 -6.48
C SER A 451 5.28 8.97 -5.83
N ALA A 452 4.79 10.04 -6.46
CA ALA A 452 3.65 10.80 -5.97
C ALA A 452 2.36 9.96 -5.95
N CYS A 453 2.13 9.14 -6.99
CA CYS A 453 1.01 8.20 -7.00
C CYS A 453 1.13 7.17 -5.87
N MET A 454 2.32 6.60 -5.68
CA MET A 454 2.59 5.62 -4.62
C MET A 454 2.39 6.23 -3.23
N ALA A 455 3.04 7.36 -2.97
CA ALA A 455 2.95 8.07 -1.69
C ALA A 455 1.53 8.53 -1.36
N GLY A 456 0.80 9.01 -2.37
CA GLY A 456 -0.59 9.44 -2.23
C GLY A 456 -1.53 8.28 -1.91
N GLY A 457 -1.40 7.15 -2.60
CA GLY A 457 -2.18 5.95 -2.30
C GLY A 457 -1.97 5.49 -0.87
N VAL A 458 -0.72 5.40 -0.42
CA VAL A 458 -0.39 5.08 0.99
C VAL A 458 -0.98 6.09 1.96
N CYS A 459 -0.87 7.39 1.66
CA CYS A 459 -1.43 8.44 2.52
C CYS A 459 -2.96 8.33 2.66
N GLY A 460 -3.65 8.11 1.53
CA GLY A 460 -5.11 7.98 1.50
C GLY A 460 -5.57 6.76 2.27
N ASP A 461 -4.95 5.63 2.04
CA ASP A 461 -5.20 4.36 2.70
C ASP A 461 -5.00 4.49 4.22
N HIS A 462 -3.84 4.97 4.65
CA HIS A 462 -3.46 5.23 6.04
C HIS A 462 -4.41 6.22 6.77
N CYS A 463 -5.16 7.06 6.05
CA CYS A 463 -6.18 7.97 6.60
C CYS A 463 -7.58 7.35 6.60
N SER A 464 -7.81 6.28 5.85
CA SER A 464 -9.14 5.79 5.55
C SER A 464 -9.74 4.94 6.66
N PRO A 465 -10.99 5.22 7.08
CA PRO A 465 -11.68 4.38 8.06
C PRO A 465 -12.15 3.02 7.49
N ILE A 466 -12.02 2.80 6.21
CA ILE A 466 -12.39 1.54 5.53
C ILE A 466 -11.16 0.79 5.01
N SER A 467 -9.96 1.24 5.34
CA SER A 467 -8.70 0.57 5.00
C SER A 467 -8.54 -0.71 5.78
N ASP A 468 -8.13 -1.76 5.07
CA ASP A 468 -7.84 -3.06 5.68
C ASP A 468 -6.69 -2.95 6.70
N THR A 469 -5.62 -2.21 6.39
CA THR A 469 -4.48 -2.03 7.30
C THR A 469 -4.85 -1.25 8.55
N THR A 470 -5.66 -0.19 8.42
CA THR A 470 -6.16 0.59 9.56
C THR A 470 -7.08 -0.26 10.46
N ILE A 471 -7.93 -1.12 9.88
CA ILE A 471 -8.76 -2.08 10.61
C ILE A 471 -7.87 -3.09 11.34
N MET A 472 -6.88 -3.67 10.65
CA MET A 472 -5.98 -4.67 11.23
C MET A 472 -5.05 -4.09 12.29
N ALA A 473 -4.55 -2.87 12.13
CA ALA A 473 -3.75 -2.18 13.13
C ALA A 473 -4.55 -1.91 14.41
N SER A 474 -5.82 -1.48 14.28
CA SER A 474 -6.71 -1.29 15.42
C SER A 474 -7.02 -2.61 16.14
N ALA A 475 -7.29 -3.69 15.40
CA ALA A 475 -7.52 -5.02 15.95
C ALA A 475 -6.26 -5.56 16.65
N GLY A 476 -5.08 -5.49 16.00
CA GLY A 476 -3.81 -5.91 16.58
C GLY A 476 -3.46 -5.17 17.87
N ALA A 477 -3.70 -3.86 17.91
CA ALA A 477 -3.52 -3.06 19.12
C ALA A 477 -4.61 -3.32 20.19
N GLY A 478 -5.75 -3.90 19.84
CA GLY A 478 -6.95 -3.96 20.69
C GLY A 478 -7.51 -2.58 20.97
N CYS A 479 -7.57 -1.72 19.96
CA CYS A 479 -8.11 -0.37 20.00
C CYS A 479 -9.47 -0.32 19.32
N ASN A 480 -10.38 0.54 19.79
CA ASN A 480 -11.57 0.85 19.02
C ASN A 480 -11.17 1.46 17.67
N HIS A 481 -11.71 0.93 16.58
CA HIS A 481 -11.32 1.31 15.20
C HIS A 481 -11.52 2.81 14.92
N ILE A 482 -12.67 3.38 15.33
CA ILE A 482 -12.93 4.81 15.12
C ILE A 482 -11.99 5.67 15.97
N SER A 483 -11.69 5.26 17.19
CA SER A 483 -10.70 5.93 18.04
C SER A 483 -9.32 5.96 17.40
N HIS A 484 -8.90 4.84 16.77
CA HIS A 484 -7.66 4.78 16.02
C HIS A 484 -7.65 5.78 14.85
N VAL A 485 -8.67 5.74 13.99
CA VAL A 485 -8.78 6.65 12.84
C VAL A 485 -8.75 8.12 13.28
N GLU A 486 -9.56 8.48 14.29
CA GLU A 486 -9.67 9.86 14.77
C GLU A 486 -8.39 10.40 15.39
N THR A 487 -7.61 9.54 16.04
CA THR A 487 -6.34 9.94 16.68
C THR A 487 -5.19 9.99 15.69
N GLN A 488 -5.19 9.15 14.65
CA GLN A 488 -4.19 9.09 13.59
C GLN A 488 -4.33 10.20 12.56
N LEU A 489 -5.58 10.54 12.19
CA LEU A 489 -5.88 11.47 11.11
C LEU A 489 -5.13 12.82 11.20
N PRO A 490 -5.03 13.51 12.36
CA PRO A 490 -4.26 14.75 12.47
C PRO A 490 -2.77 14.58 12.13
N TYR A 491 -2.18 13.42 12.44
CA TYR A 491 -0.79 13.10 12.12
C TYR A 491 -0.60 12.89 10.63
N ALA A 492 -1.45 12.05 10.04
CA ALA A 492 -1.42 11.78 8.61
C ALA A 492 -1.68 13.05 7.78
N LEU A 493 -2.65 13.90 8.15
CA LEU A 493 -2.91 15.18 7.48
C LEU A 493 -1.72 16.16 7.57
N THR A 494 -1.01 16.19 8.70
CA THR A 494 0.21 16.99 8.83
C THR A 494 1.25 16.56 7.80
N VAL A 495 1.50 15.25 7.70
CA VAL A 495 2.46 14.69 6.74
C VAL A 495 1.97 14.87 5.29
N LEU A 496 0.66 14.74 5.03
CA LEU A 496 0.05 14.99 3.72
C LEU A 496 0.37 16.40 3.21
N VAL A 497 0.09 17.42 4.03
CA VAL A 497 0.33 18.83 3.64
C VAL A 497 1.82 19.07 3.36
N ILE A 498 2.70 18.58 4.23
CA ILE A 498 4.14 18.73 4.06
C ILE A 498 4.63 18.01 2.81
N SER A 499 4.15 16.79 2.55
CA SER A 499 4.48 16.03 1.35
C SER A 499 4.02 16.72 0.08
N THR A 500 2.81 17.30 0.09
CA THR A 500 2.29 18.09 -1.03
C THR A 500 3.23 19.26 -1.37
N ILE A 501 3.67 20.00 -0.35
CA ILE A 501 4.65 21.09 -0.53
C ILE A 501 5.97 20.56 -1.11
N SER A 502 6.45 19.43 -0.61
CA SER A 502 7.68 18.80 -1.10
C SER A 502 7.55 18.37 -2.57
N TYR A 503 6.39 17.83 -2.99
CA TYR A 503 6.15 17.50 -4.41
C TYR A 503 6.07 18.74 -5.30
N VAL A 504 5.53 19.87 -4.81
CA VAL A 504 5.61 21.15 -5.53
C VAL A 504 7.08 21.55 -5.71
N VAL A 505 7.88 21.53 -4.65
CA VAL A 505 9.31 21.87 -4.72
C VAL A 505 10.05 20.98 -5.73
N VAL A 506 9.84 19.67 -5.68
CA VAL A 506 10.47 18.72 -6.62
C VAL A 506 10.04 18.96 -8.05
N GLY A 507 8.78 19.27 -8.29
CA GLY A 507 8.30 19.57 -9.63
C GLY A 507 9.02 20.74 -10.29
N PHE A 508 9.36 21.79 -9.52
CA PHE A 508 10.11 22.93 -10.02
C PHE A 508 11.62 22.68 -10.06
N THR A 509 12.18 22.00 -9.07
CA THR A 509 13.64 21.80 -8.94
C THR A 509 14.14 20.55 -9.68
N LYS A 510 13.24 19.61 -10.00
CA LYS A 510 13.54 18.29 -10.58
C LYS A 510 14.54 17.47 -9.75
N SER A 511 14.72 17.82 -8.50
CA SER A 511 15.66 17.20 -7.57
C SER A 511 14.96 16.79 -6.27
N VAL A 512 15.29 15.62 -5.75
CA VAL A 512 14.71 15.08 -4.50
C VAL A 512 15.22 15.86 -3.28
N ILE A 513 16.48 16.32 -3.29
CA ILE A 513 17.15 16.89 -2.12
C ILE A 513 16.42 18.15 -1.59
N PRO A 514 16.07 19.15 -2.42
CA PRO A 514 15.32 20.32 -1.92
C PRO A 514 13.97 19.94 -1.32
N GLY A 515 13.26 18.97 -1.93
CA GLY A 515 11.98 18.47 -1.42
C GLY A 515 12.12 17.83 -0.04
N LEU A 516 13.13 17.00 0.17
CA LEU A 516 13.44 16.38 1.46
C LEU A 516 13.79 17.43 2.52
N ILE A 517 14.68 18.37 2.20
CA ILE A 517 15.11 19.41 3.14
C ILE A 517 13.90 20.27 3.57
N VAL A 518 13.12 20.75 2.62
CA VAL A 518 11.94 21.58 2.90
C VAL A 518 10.95 20.80 3.76
N GLY A 519 10.65 19.55 3.42
CA GLY A 519 9.72 18.71 4.17
C GLY A 519 10.18 18.44 5.60
N VAL A 520 11.42 18.05 5.81
CA VAL A 520 11.99 17.81 7.16
C VAL A 520 11.96 19.10 7.99
N VAL A 521 12.38 20.23 7.42
CA VAL A 521 12.37 21.53 8.13
C VAL A 521 10.95 21.92 8.53
N LEU A 522 9.99 21.81 7.61
CA LEU A 522 8.58 22.12 7.90
C LEU A 522 8.00 21.20 8.97
N LEU A 523 8.33 19.90 8.93
CA LEU A 523 7.88 18.93 9.92
C LEU A 523 8.38 19.30 11.33
N PHE A 524 9.68 19.57 11.49
CA PHE A 524 10.22 19.95 12.80
C PHE A 524 9.73 21.32 13.28
N LEU A 525 9.54 22.29 12.39
CA LEU A 525 8.94 23.58 12.73
C LEU A 525 7.52 23.40 13.24
N PHE A 526 6.70 22.60 12.54
CA PHE A 526 5.34 22.30 12.95
C PHE A 526 5.29 21.59 14.31
N LEU A 527 6.07 20.53 14.51
CA LEU A 527 6.12 19.79 15.77
C LEU A 527 6.56 20.68 16.95
N ASN A 528 7.56 21.52 16.76
CA ASN A 528 8.01 22.48 17.80
C ASN A 528 6.92 23.52 18.11
N MET A 529 6.20 24.01 17.09
CA MET A 529 5.09 24.93 17.28
C MET A 529 3.97 24.27 18.10
N MET A 530 3.57 23.05 17.76
CA MET A 530 2.52 22.30 18.47
C MET A 530 2.93 21.99 19.91
N LYS A 531 4.17 21.59 20.14
CA LYS A 531 4.71 21.34 21.49
C LYS A 531 4.66 22.60 22.36
N LYS A 532 5.06 23.76 21.84
CA LYS A 532 4.97 25.04 22.55
C LYS A 532 3.53 25.44 22.84
N ARG A 533 2.60 25.20 21.90
CA ARG A 533 1.16 25.46 22.07
C ARG A 533 0.58 24.61 23.20
N GLN A 534 0.87 23.31 23.23
CA GLN A 534 0.40 22.42 24.27
C GLN A 534 0.95 22.80 25.66
N ALA A 535 2.24 23.15 25.74
CA ALA A 535 2.83 23.61 26.99
C ALA A 535 2.15 24.86 27.55
N ARG A 536 1.78 25.81 26.66
CA ARG A 536 1.00 27.02 27.06
C ARG A 536 -0.40 26.66 27.56
N MET A 537 -1.12 25.77 26.89
CA MET A 537 -2.46 25.34 27.31
C MET A 537 -2.42 24.67 28.69
N ASN A 538 -1.44 23.83 28.94
CA ASN A 538 -1.25 23.18 30.25
C ASN A 538 -0.92 24.20 31.35
N MET A 539 -0.14 25.24 31.08
CA MET A 539 0.12 26.32 32.04
C MET A 539 -1.13 27.12 32.39
N VAL A 540 -1.99 27.42 31.41
CA VAL A 540 -3.26 28.13 31.65
C VAL A 540 -4.22 27.27 32.48
N ALA A 541 -4.39 25.99 32.13
CA ALA A 541 -5.25 25.06 32.88
C ALA A 541 -4.79 24.87 34.33
N ASN A 542 -3.47 24.84 34.58
CA ASN A 542 -2.94 24.76 35.95
C ASN A 542 -2.99 26.07 36.73
N ALA A 543 -3.19 27.20 36.08
CA ALA A 543 -3.36 28.51 36.72
C ALA A 543 -4.83 28.81 37.07
N GLU A 544 -5.76 28.11 36.45
CA GLU A 544 -7.21 28.20 36.66
C GLU A 544 -7.73 27.13 37.66
N ALA A 545 -6.93 26.08 37.93
CA ALA A 545 -7.20 25.04 38.93
C ALA A 545 -6.59 25.43 40.28
#